data_af6c3e1ad94e521d8a04f9ac9bce73e0
#
_entry.id   af6c3e1ad94e521d8a04f9ac9bce73e0
#
_cell.length_a   1.000
_cell.length_b   1.000
_cell.length_c   1.000
_cell.angle_alpha   90.00
_cell.angle_beta   90.00
_cell.angle_gamma   90.00
#
_symmetry.space_group_name_H-M   'P 1'
#
loop_
_entity.id
_entity.type
_entity.pdbx_description
1 polymer ?
#
loop_
_entity_poly.entity_id
_entity_poly.type
_entity_poly.pdbx_seq_one_letter_code
_entity_poly.pdbx_strand_id
1 'polypeptide(L)'
;ISDLKLLQKEFWEGLRELGTTSNSTVSFGRAPRALHWYNVSIGTSRCHLSLTINSQKKYVACEVYIRDDPELYSEFLQNKSSIENSIGSELEWMELPNATASRIQLALSCDPKSKAHWPDYQQWLVATAEKFTVAFRPYV
;
A
#
# COMPACT_ATOMS: atom_id res chain seq x y z
N ILE A 1 -3.30 25.46 -3.52
CA ILE A 1 -2.78 24.09 -3.39
C ILE A 1 -1.37 24.01 -3.97
N SER A 2 -0.43 23.36 -3.28
CA SER A 2 0.95 23.25 -3.75
C SER A 2 1.06 22.28 -4.93
N ASP A 3 2.15 22.41 -5.69
CA ASP A 3 2.44 21.49 -6.80
C ASP A 3 2.56 20.04 -6.32
N LEU A 4 3.18 19.83 -5.15
CA LEU A 4 3.30 18.51 -4.57
C LEU A 4 1.93 17.91 -4.23
N LYS A 5 1.05 18.67 -3.62
CA LYS A 5 -0.29 18.21 -3.28
C LYS A 5 -1.13 17.93 -4.52
N LEU A 6 -1.00 18.76 -5.55
CA LEU A 6 -1.69 18.51 -6.82
C LEU A 6 -1.18 17.23 -7.47
N LEU A 7 0.13 17.01 -7.47
CA LEU A 7 0.73 15.79 -7.99
C LEU A 7 0.21 14.54 -7.26
N GLN A 8 0.13 14.60 -5.94
CA GLN A 8 -0.39 13.50 -5.14
C GLN A 8 -1.84 13.18 -5.50
N LYS A 9 -2.68 14.19 -5.58
CA LYS A 9 -4.10 14.01 -5.94
C LYS A 9 -4.25 13.41 -7.33
N GLU A 10 -3.54 13.95 -8.31
CA GLU A 10 -3.58 13.45 -9.69
C GLU A 10 -3.10 12.00 -9.79
N PHE A 11 -2.05 11.65 -9.03
CA PHE A 11 -1.54 10.29 -9.00
C PHE A 11 -2.61 9.30 -8.50
N TRP A 12 -3.30 9.65 -7.42
CA TRP A 12 -4.36 8.79 -6.88
C TRP A 12 -5.59 8.75 -7.77
N GLU A 13 -5.90 9.81 -8.50
CA GLU A 13 -6.96 9.79 -9.51
C GLU A 13 -6.67 8.76 -10.60
N GLY A 14 -5.44 8.72 -11.10
CA GLY A 14 -5.00 7.73 -12.08
C GLY A 14 -5.01 6.30 -11.53
N LEU A 15 -4.59 6.12 -10.28
CA LEU A 15 -4.62 4.83 -9.59
C LEU A 15 -6.06 4.31 -9.48
N ARG A 16 -6.97 5.14 -9.03
CA ARG A 16 -8.39 4.80 -8.87
C ARG A 16 -9.01 4.38 -10.20
N GLU A 17 -8.75 5.14 -11.24
CA GLU A 17 -9.24 4.83 -12.58
C GLU A 17 -8.72 3.47 -13.06
N LEU A 18 -7.43 3.23 -12.91
CA LEU A 18 -6.83 1.95 -13.30
C LEU A 18 -7.41 0.78 -12.51
N GLY A 19 -7.49 0.90 -11.19
CA GLY A 19 -8.03 -0.14 -10.33
C GLY A 19 -9.49 -0.46 -10.63
N THR A 20 -10.28 0.55 -10.97
CA THR A 20 -11.69 0.39 -11.33
C THR A 20 -11.86 -0.23 -12.71
N THR A 21 -11.14 0.28 -13.71
CA THR A 21 -11.29 -0.20 -15.10
C THR A 21 -10.66 -1.58 -15.31
N SER A 22 -9.63 -1.94 -14.56
CA SER A 22 -9.02 -3.28 -14.63
C SER A 22 -9.81 -4.32 -13.85
N ASN A 23 -10.92 -3.94 -13.22
CA ASN A 23 -11.76 -4.83 -12.43
C ASN A 23 -10.97 -5.55 -11.32
N SER A 24 -10.16 -4.79 -10.58
CA SER A 24 -9.36 -5.32 -9.49
C SER A 24 -10.22 -5.98 -8.42
N THR A 25 -9.68 -7.04 -7.78
CA THR A 25 -10.30 -7.67 -6.61
C THR A 25 -10.23 -6.78 -5.37
N VAL A 26 -9.36 -5.77 -5.38
CA VAL A 26 -9.26 -4.75 -4.32
C VAL A 26 -10.16 -3.57 -4.69
N SER A 27 -10.84 -2.99 -3.70
CA SER A 27 -11.72 -1.86 -3.94
C SER A 27 -10.95 -0.55 -3.99
N PHE A 28 -11.04 0.15 -5.11
CA PHE A 28 -10.48 1.49 -5.32
C PHE A 28 -11.59 2.55 -5.35
N GLY A 29 -12.60 2.38 -4.48
CA GLY A 29 -13.74 3.29 -4.42
C GLY A 29 -13.48 4.59 -3.65
N ARG A 30 -12.42 4.65 -2.83
CA ARG A 30 -12.11 5.83 -2.01
C ARG A 30 -11.76 7.03 -2.89
N ALA A 31 -12.26 8.21 -2.50
CA ALA A 31 -11.99 9.44 -3.23
C ALA A 31 -10.50 9.81 -3.16
N PRO A 32 -9.85 10.14 -4.29
CA PRO A 32 -8.48 10.62 -4.29
C PRO A 32 -8.36 11.95 -3.57
N ARG A 33 -7.31 12.09 -2.75
CA ARG A 33 -7.02 13.32 -2.01
C ARG A 33 -5.57 13.75 -2.20
N ALA A 34 -5.30 15.00 -1.87
CA ALA A 34 -3.96 15.58 -1.93
C ALA A 34 -3.14 15.16 -0.70
N LEU A 35 -2.89 13.86 -0.57
CA LEU A 35 -2.16 13.22 0.54
C LEU A 35 -1.11 12.28 -0.02
N HIS A 36 -0.09 11.96 0.79
CA HIS A 36 0.96 11.03 0.37
C HIS A 36 0.54 9.57 0.48
N TRP A 37 -0.71 9.30 0.82
CA TRP A 37 -1.23 7.94 1.01
C TRP A 37 -2.65 7.81 0.47
N TYR A 38 -3.01 6.56 0.11
CA TYR A 38 -4.32 6.16 -0.35
C TYR A 38 -4.63 4.80 0.28
N ASN A 39 -5.69 4.74 1.09
CA ASN A 39 -6.03 3.53 1.84
C ASN A 39 -7.01 2.64 1.08
N VAL A 40 -6.78 1.33 1.15
CA VAL A 40 -7.70 0.33 0.62
C VAL A 40 -7.96 -0.74 1.68
N SER A 41 -9.17 -1.32 1.67
CA SER A 41 -9.55 -2.35 2.62
C SER A 41 -9.07 -3.73 2.17
N ILE A 42 -8.71 -4.58 3.12
CA ILE A 42 -8.47 -6.00 2.87
C ILE A 42 -9.57 -6.89 3.47
N GLY A 43 -10.72 -6.30 3.82
CA GLY A 43 -11.87 -7.05 4.32
C GLY A 43 -11.91 -7.22 5.82
N THR A 44 -11.13 -6.46 6.59
CA THR A 44 -11.14 -6.46 8.05
C THR A 44 -11.02 -5.02 8.57
N SER A 45 -11.52 -4.77 9.78
CA SER A 45 -11.36 -3.49 10.47
C SER A 45 -10.07 -3.43 11.30
N ARG A 46 -9.35 -4.56 11.48
CA ARG A 46 -8.15 -4.61 12.31
C ARG A 46 -6.93 -3.95 11.66
N CYS A 47 -6.89 -3.93 10.34
CA CYS A 47 -5.83 -3.30 9.57
C CYS A 47 -6.34 -2.93 8.18
N HIS A 48 -5.54 -2.18 7.44
CA HIS A 48 -5.82 -1.86 6.04
C HIS A 48 -4.51 -1.75 5.27
N LEU A 49 -4.61 -1.69 3.95
CA LEU A 49 -3.45 -1.36 3.12
C LEU A 49 -3.38 0.16 2.97
N SER A 50 -2.17 0.70 3.05
CA SER A 50 -1.88 2.08 2.73
C SER A 50 -0.93 2.09 1.54
N LEU A 51 -1.39 2.64 0.43
CA LEU A 51 -0.55 2.85 -0.75
C LEU A 51 0.07 4.24 -0.58
N THR A 52 1.38 4.34 -0.76
CA THR A 52 2.10 5.57 -0.46
C THR A 52 2.94 6.04 -1.63
N ILE A 53 3.17 7.36 -1.68
CA ILE A 53 4.02 8.00 -2.68
C ILE A 53 4.97 8.95 -1.96
N ASN A 54 6.26 8.88 -2.29
CA ASN A 54 7.27 9.75 -1.72
C ASN A 54 8.17 10.28 -2.84
N SER A 55 7.93 11.52 -3.27
CA SER A 55 8.67 12.13 -4.36
C SER A 55 10.08 12.57 -3.95
N GLN A 56 10.31 12.82 -2.66
CA GLN A 56 11.61 13.22 -2.15
C GLN A 56 12.55 12.01 -2.07
N LYS A 57 12.09 10.90 -1.49
CA LYS A 57 12.88 9.66 -1.36
C LYS A 57 12.76 8.76 -2.58
N LYS A 58 11.93 9.12 -3.54
CA LYS A 58 11.76 8.46 -4.85
C LYS A 58 11.32 7.01 -4.73
N TYR A 59 10.10 6.80 -4.26
CA TYR A 59 9.46 5.49 -4.27
C TYR A 59 7.93 5.61 -4.22
N VAL A 60 7.28 4.51 -4.60
CA VAL A 60 5.89 4.21 -4.23
C VAL A 60 5.92 2.92 -3.42
N ALA A 61 4.96 2.72 -2.54
CA ALA A 61 4.96 1.56 -1.68
C ALA A 61 3.54 1.09 -1.36
N CYS A 62 3.44 -0.19 -1.03
CA CYS A 62 2.25 -0.80 -0.46
C CYS A 62 2.61 -1.30 0.94
N GLU A 63 1.83 -0.92 1.94
CA GLU A 63 2.06 -1.34 3.31
C GLU A 63 0.78 -1.81 3.97
N VAL A 64 0.90 -2.84 4.85
CA VAL A 64 -0.13 -3.13 5.82
C VAL A 64 0.07 -2.17 6.98
N TYR A 65 -0.97 -1.41 7.30
CA TYR A 65 -0.97 -0.47 8.42
C TYR A 65 -1.81 -1.06 9.54
N ILE A 66 -1.17 -1.29 10.69
CA ILE A 66 -1.78 -1.91 11.86
C ILE A 66 -1.74 -0.90 12.99
N ARG A 67 -2.91 -0.41 13.39
CA ARG A 67 -3.00 0.57 14.47
C ARG A 67 -3.36 -0.12 15.77
N ASP A 68 -2.50 0.02 16.77
CA ASP A 68 -2.77 -0.36 18.16
C ASP A 68 -3.22 -1.82 18.34
N ASP A 69 -2.59 -2.72 17.55
CA ASP A 69 -2.90 -4.15 17.61
C ASP A 69 -1.61 -4.98 17.52
N PRO A 70 -0.83 -5.05 18.60
CA PRO A 70 0.43 -5.80 18.60
C PRO A 70 0.22 -7.30 18.40
N GLU A 71 -0.94 -7.84 18.78
CA GLU A 71 -1.24 -9.25 18.60
C GLU A 71 -1.38 -9.59 17.11
N LEU A 72 -2.01 -8.72 16.34
CA LEU A 72 -2.13 -8.92 14.89
C LEU A 72 -0.76 -8.86 14.22
N TYR A 73 0.07 -7.89 14.58
CA TYR A 73 1.43 -7.81 14.05
C TYR A 73 2.23 -9.08 14.36
N SER A 74 2.14 -9.56 15.60
CA SER A 74 2.80 -10.81 16.01
C SER A 74 2.31 -12.01 15.21
N GLU A 75 1.01 -12.10 14.96
CA GLU A 75 0.42 -13.17 14.15
C GLU A 75 0.99 -13.16 12.71
N PHE A 76 1.08 -11.99 12.10
CA PHE A 76 1.69 -11.85 10.78
C PHE A 76 3.17 -12.26 10.82
N LEU A 77 3.90 -11.80 11.83
CA LEU A 77 5.33 -12.09 11.96
C LEU A 77 5.61 -13.59 12.11
N GLN A 78 4.75 -14.31 12.83
CA GLN A 78 4.86 -15.77 12.97
C GLN A 78 4.65 -16.48 11.62
N ASN A 79 3.97 -15.85 10.68
CA ASN A 79 3.69 -16.39 9.36
C ASN A 79 4.50 -15.68 8.26
N LYS A 80 5.60 -15.02 8.62
CA LYS A 80 6.43 -14.22 7.73
C LYS A 80 6.83 -14.96 6.46
N SER A 81 7.34 -16.19 6.60
CA SER A 81 7.80 -16.97 5.44
C SER A 81 6.69 -17.28 4.47
N SER A 82 5.52 -17.68 4.96
CA SER A 82 4.35 -17.96 4.13
C SER A 82 3.84 -16.70 3.42
N ILE A 83 3.82 -15.57 4.13
CA ILE A 83 3.38 -14.29 3.59
C ILE A 83 4.34 -13.83 2.49
N GLU A 84 5.64 -13.83 2.76
CA GLU A 84 6.64 -13.39 1.79
C GLU A 84 6.70 -14.32 0.58
N ASN A 85 6.53 -15.62 0.76
CA ASN A 85 6.44 -16.56 -0.35
C ASN A 85 5.21 -16.29 -1.22
N SER A 86 4.07 -16.01 -0.61
CA SER A 86 2.83 -15.70 -1.33
C SER A 86 2.97 -14.42 -2.17
N ILE A 87 3.64 -13.40 -1.65
CA ILE A 87 3.87 -12.14 -2.36
C ILE A 87 4.97 -12.29 -3.40
N GLY A 88 5.97 -13.14 -3.12
CA GLY A 88 7.13 -13.34 -3.98
C GLY A 88 8.26 -12.35 -3.72
N SER A 89 8.31 -11.77 -2.54
CA SER A 89 9.33 -10.79 -2.15
C SER A 89 9.50 -10.76 -0.64
N GLU A 90 10.69 -10.42 -0.18
CA GLU A 90 10.91 -10.05 1.22
C GLU A 90 10.25 -8.69 1.47
N LEU A 91 9.74 -8.51 2.68
CA LEU A 91 9.08 -7.28 3.11
C LEU A 91 9.92 -6.60 4.19
N GLU A 92 9.64 -5.33 4.41
CA GLU A 92 10.19 -4.59 5.53
C GLU A 92 9.20 -4.63 6.70
N TRP A 93 9.60 -5.24 7.79
CA TRP A 93 8.78 -5.44 8.99
C TRP A 93 9.13 -4.37 10.02
N MET A 94 8.22 -3.42 10.23
CA MET A 94 8.44 -2.26 11.07
C MET A 94 7.50 -2.27 12.27
N GLU A 95 7.94 -2.94 13.34
CA GLU A 95 7.28 -2.82 14.63
C GLU A 95 7.80 -1.58 15.34
N LEU A 96 6.88 -0.69 15.74
CA LEU A 96 7.24 0.56 16.43
C LEU A 96 6.75 0.46 17.87
N PRO A 97 7.58 -0.04 18.79
CA PRO A 97 7.14 -0.38 20.17
C PRO A 97 6.64 0.82 20.96
N ASN A 98 7.11 2.03 20.65
CA ASN A 98 6.69 3.25 21.32
C ASN A 98 5.66 4.06 20.51
N ALA A 99 5.20 3.52 19.38
CA ALA A 99 4.18 4.15 18.54
C ALA A 99 2.91 3.31 18.55
N THR A 100 1.81 3.92 18.13
CA THR A 100 0.50 3.26 18.10
C THR A 100 0.29 2.43 16.83
N ALA A 101 1.28 2.37 15.93
CA ALA A 101 1.14 1.69 14.65
C ALA A 101 2.37 0.84 14.31
N SER A 102 2.12 -0.28 13.66
CA SER A 102 3.14 -1.13 13.03
C SER A 102 2.88 -1.17 11.53
N ARG A 103 3.93 -1.40 10.74
CA ARG A 103 3.84 -1.42 9.27
C ARG A 103 4.63 -2.57 8.70
N ILE A 104 4.11 -3.12 7.60
CA ILE A 104 4.78 -4.17 6.84
C ILE A 104 4.74 -3.74 5.38
N GLN A 105 5.88 -3.48 4.78
CA GLN A 105 5.99 -2.68 3.56
C GLN A 105 6.76 -3.37 2.46
N LEU A 106 6.34 -3.14 1.21
CA LEU A 106 7.12 -3.38 0.01
C LEU A 106 7.14 -2.09 -0.81
N ALA A 107 8.34 -1.64 -1.18
CA ALA A 107 8.53 -0.41 -1.94
C ALA A 107 9.08 -0.69 -3.33
N LEU A 108 8.71 0.18 -4.28
CA LEU A 108 9.26 0.23 -5.62
C LEU A 108 10.03 1.55 -5.77
N SER A 109 11.35 1.46 -5.98
CA SER A 109 12.16 2.63 -6.30
C SER A 109 11.75 3.19 -7.65
N CYS A 110 11.40 4.46 -7.69
CA CYS A 110 10.95 5.13 -8.92
C CYS A 110 10.98 6.65 -8.70
N ASP A 111 10.75 7.40 -9.77
CA ASP A 111 10.60 8.86 -9.66
C ASP A 111 9.13 9.25 -9.80
N PRO A 112 8.43 9.54 -8.68
CA PRO A 112 7.01 9.91 -8.74
C PRO A 112 6.71 11.20 -9.49
N LYS A 113 7.72 12.01 -9.79
CA LYS A 113 7.54 13.22 -10.62
C LYS A 113 7.53 12.91 -12.11
N SER A 114 7.94 11.71 -12.50
CA SER A 114 7.95 11.26 -13.90
C SER A 114 6.57 10.77 -14.32
N LYS A 115 5.70 11.70 -14.69
CA LYS A 115 4.30 11.39 -15.03
C LYS A 115 4.17 10.41 -16.19
N ALA A 116 5.12 10.39 -17.12
CA ALA A 116 5.12 9.47 -18.23
C ALA A 116 5.17 7.99 -17.79
N HIS A 117 5.74 7.73 -16.61
CA HIS A 117 5.87 6.38 -16.06
C HIS A 117 4.78 6.04 -15.03
N TRP A 118 3.87 6.95 -14.73
CA TRP A 118 2.80 6.71 -13.76
C TRP A 118 1.98 5.45 -14.05
N PRO A 119 1.63 5.12 -15.30
CA PRO A 119 0.90 3.88 -15.56
C PRO A 119 1.62 2.64 -15.02
N ASP A 120 2.94 2.57 -15.14
CA ASP A 120 3.73 1.44 -14.62
C ASP A 120 3.71 1.40 -13.10
N TYR A 121 3.85 2.56 -12.45
CA TYR A 121 3.83 2.65 -10.98
C TYR A 121 2.46 2.28 -10.42
N GLN A 122 1.41 2.77 -11.07
CA GLN A 122 0.03 2.50 -10.67
C GLN A 122 -0.32 1.02 -10.87
N GLN A 123 0.10 0.41 -11.98
CA GLN A 123 -0.08 -1.02 -12.21
C GLN A 123 0.62 -1.85 -11.15
N TRP A 124 1.83 -1.46 -10.77
CA TRP A 124 2.58 -2.14 -9.71
C TRP A 124 1.83 -2.04 -8.37
N LEU A 125 1.30 -0.88 -8.05
CA LEU A 125 0.53 -0.68 -6.81
C LEU A 125 -0.74 -1.52 -6.78
N VAL A 126 -1.50 -1.55 -7.87
CA VAL A 126 -2.71 -2.38 -7.97
C VAL A 126 -2.37 -3.85 -7.81
N ALA A 127 -1.39 -4.35 -8.54
CA ALA A 127 -0.97 -5.74 -8.49
C ALA A 127 -0.44 -6.12 -7.10
N THR A 128 0.34 -5.23 -6.49
CA THR A 128 0.90 -5.46 -5.15
C THR A 128 -0.19 -5.46 -4.09
N ALA A 129 -1.16 -4.56 -4.17
CA ALA A 129 -2.31 -4.55 -3.27
C ALA A 129 -3.11 -5.85 -3.34
N GLU A 130 -3.29 -6.40 -4.53
CA GLU A 130 -3.94 -7.70 -4.72
C GLU A 130 -3.15 -8.83 -4.07
N LYS A 131 -1.84 -8.86 -4.28
CA LYS A 131 -0.94 -9.86 -3.65
C LYS A 131 -0.95 -9.76 -2.14
N PHE A 132 -0.91 -8.55 -1.59
CA PHE A 132 -0.96 -8.32 -0.14
C PHE A 132 -2.28 -8.84 0.44
N THR A 133 -3.38 -8.56 -0.21
CA THR A 133 -4.69 -9.02 0.25
C THR A 133 -4.74 -10.54 0.36
N VAL A 134 -4.30 -11.25 -0.67
CA VAL A 134 -4.24 -12.72 -0.67
C VAL A 134 -3.31 -13.24 0.42
N ALA A 135 -2.13 -12.60 0.58
CA ALA A 135 -1.10 -13.10 1.50
C ALA A 135 -1.45 -12.87 2.98
N PHE A 136 -2.06 -11.73 3.32
CA PHE A 136 -2.33 -11.35 4.72
C PHE A 136 -3.70 -11.80 5.22
N ARG A 137 -4.69 -11.86 4.36
CA ARG A 137 -6.07 -12.17 4.75
C ARG A 137 -6.24 -13.48 5.54
N PRO A 138 -5.50 -14.57 5.26
CA PRO A 138 -5.66 -15.81 6.04
C PRO A 138 -5.36 -15.65 7.53
N TYR A 139 -4.66 -14.59 7.93
CA TYR A 139 -4.15 -14.43 9.30
C TYR A 139 -4.85 -13.31 10.08
N VAL A 140 -5.86 -12.70 9.53
CA VAL A 140 -6.65 -11.68 10.25
C VAL A 140 -7.88 -12.26 10.94
#